data_2027230233e8728f57f0de054886fcbc
#
_entry.id   2027230233e8728f57f0de054886fcbc
#
_cell.length_a   1.000
_cell.length_b   1.000
_cell.length_c   1.000
_cell.angle_alpha   90.00
_cell.angle_beta   90.00
_cell.angle_gamma   90.00
#
_symmetry.space_group_name_H-M   'P 1'
#
loop_
_entity.id
_entity.type
_entity.pdbx_description
1 polymer ?
#
loop_
_entity_poly.entity_id
_entity_poly.type
_entity_poly.pdbx_seq_one_letter_code
_entity_poly.pdbx_strand_id
1 'polypeptide(L)'
;TLDRSSAASDVYKRQGVRLMHDEALAQPVNVYVQMPSCVPSAPGLELAGATITPDDVAEAMTWPGIIGLGEVMNFPGVAANDPTMVGGIAATVRAGKTVGGHYASPDLGLPFHGYVAGGPQDDHEGTRMKDAAARVRQGMKAMLRLGSAWYDVAEQVKAITELGLDSRNFILCTDDSHSGTLVHDGHMNRVVRHAIAQGLKPVTAIQMATLNTAEHFGLEREIGSITPGRRADFLIVSNLAELSIDMVFAGGRKLAEAGRLVEDMPAYAYPESARQTVRMKRDLTADDFAVPAPAGANSVTARVIGVVENQAPTRKAEARLAVVSGLVESDVEQDVAHIALVERHRATGGVTNAFVSGFRYEGRCALASTVAHDSHHMIVVGTDRENMALAANRLRAVGGGVVFYADGQEKALVEMPIAGLMSDERAEIVAEKATALLEAMRRSGCTLNNAYMQHSLLALVVIPSLRISDQGLIDVDSFRKVPLFVEDETG
;
A
#
# COMPACT_ATOMS: atom_id res chain seq x y z
N THR A 1 2.22 2.74 -7.49
CA THR A 1 2.98 4.00 -7.40
C THR A 1 2.23 5.15 -6.76
N LEU A 2 0.93 5.02 -6.45
CA LEU A 2 0.15 6.03 -5.73
C LEU A 2 0.68 6.27 -4.31
N ASP A 3 1.33 5.29 -3.73
CA ASP A 3 1.74 5.27 -2.34
C ASP A 3 3.11 5.89 -2.05
N ARG A 4 3.88 6.29 -3.07
CA ARG A 4 5.21 6.89 -2.84
C ARG A 4 5.15 8.19 -2.06
N SER A 5 4.13 9.02 -2.25
CA SER A 5 3.99 10.28 -1.52
C SER A 5 3.57 10.06 -0.08
N SER A 6 2.65 9.13 0.19
CA SER A 6 2.28 8.72 1.55
C SER A 6 3.47 8.12 2.27
N ALA A 7 4.09 7.09 1.71
CA ALA A 7 5.22 6.41 2.28
C ALA A 7 6.40 7.35 2.62
N ALA A 8 6.77 8.24 1.69
CA ALA A 8 7.81 9.24 1.96
C ALA A 8 7.37 10.24 3.05
N SER A 9 6.08 10.53 3.17
CA SER A 9 5.54 11.44 4.18
C SER A 9 5.55 10.84 5.57
N ASP A 10 5.36 9.54 5.71
CA ASP A 10 5.46 8.81 6.99
C ASP A 10 6.85 8.97 7.62
N VAL A 11 7.87 9.08 6.79
CA VAL A 11 9.25 9.28 7.23
C VAL A 11 9.60 10.76 7.41
N TYR A 12 9.13 11.64 6.50
CA TYR A 12 9.61 13.02 6.37
C TYR A 12 8.52 14.09 6.47
N LYS A 13 7.28 13.77 6.78
CA LYS A 13 6.17 14.72 6.78
C LYS A 13 5.97 15.32 5.36
N ARG A 14 5.58 16.60 5.27
CA ARG A 14 5.44 17.31 3.98
C ARG A 14 6.70 17.36 3.13
N GLN A 15 7.89 17.17 3.71
CA GLN A 15 9.15 17.09 2.96
C GLN A 15 9.21 15.83 2.09
N GLY A 16 8.63 14.72 2.53
CA GLY A 16 8.47 13.52 1.71
C GLY A 16 7.54 13.74 0.52
N VAL A 17 6.41 14.46 0.73
CA VAL A 17 5.53 14.89 -0.37
C VAL A 17 6.30 15.79 -1.33
N ARG A 18 7.07 16.75 -0.80
CA ARG A 18 7.89 17.66 -1.62
C ARG A 18 8.90 16.93 -2.47
N LEU A 19 9.53 15.90 -1.92
CA LEU A 19 10.48 15.04 -2.64
C LEU A 19 9.83 14.42 -3.89
N MET A 20 8.65 13.80 -3.72
CA MET A 20 7.91 13.19 -4.82
C MET A 20 7.36 14.23 -5.81
N HIS A 21 6.92 15.37 -5.31
CA HIS A 21 6.45 16.49 -6.12
C HIS A 21 7.57 17.06 -7.02
N ASP A 22 8.77 17.29 -6.45
CA ASP A 22 9.89 17.85 -7.19
C ASP A 22 10.43 16.84 -8.24
N GLU A 23 10.44 15.53 -7.91
CA GLU A 23 10.73 14.48 -8.90
C GLU A 23 9.68 14.48 -10.03
N ALA A 24 8.39 14.57 -9.69
CA ALA A 24 7.30 14.62 -10.66
C ALA A 24 7.45 15.78 -11.65
N LEU A 25 7.79 16.97 -11.17
CA LEU A 25 7.99 18.16 -12.01
C LEU A 25 9.22 18.05 -12.93
N ALA A 26 10.20 17.23 -12.58
CA ALA A 26 11.40 17.01 -13.40
C ALA A 26 11.17 16.05 -14.57
N GLN A 27 10.02 15.35 -14.64
CA GLN A 27 9.76 14.34 -15.65
C GLN A 27 9.17 14.94 -16.94
N PRO A 28 9.44 14.33 -18.12
CA PRO A 28 8.88 14.77 -19.40
C PRO A 28 7.40 14.39 -19.57
N VAL A 29 6.85 13.61 -18.67
CA VAL A 29 5.43 13.24 -18.61
C VAL A 29 4.74 14.04 -17.50
N ASN A 30 3.44 14.29 -17.64
CA ASN A 30 2.67 14.95 -16.58
C ASN A 30 2.45 13.98 -15.44
N VAL A 31 3.02 14.28 -14.27
CA VAL A 31 2.83 13.55 -13.02
C VAL A 31 2.23 14.52 -12.00
N TYR A 32 1.05 14.20 -11.51
CA TYR A 32 0.37 14.96 -10.49
C TYR A 32 0.41 14.22 -9.15
N VAL A 33 0.48 14.95 -8.06
CA VAL A 33 0.60 14.40 -6.71
C VAL A 33 -0.60 14.80 -5.88
N GLN A 34 -1.07 13.90 -5.02
CA GLN A 34 -2.01 14.22 -3.96
C GLN A 34 -1.27 14.32 -2.63
N MET A 35 -1.71 15.25 -1.76
CA MET A 35 -1.23 15.34 -0.39
C MET A 35 -1.85 14.22 0.44
N PRO A 36 -1.08 13.35 1.10
CA PRO A 36 -1.65 12.27 1.92
C PRO A 36 -2.36 12.82 3.16
N SER A 37 -3.39 12.12 3.63
CA SER A 37 -4.09 12.42 4.88
C SER A 37 -3.77 11.45 6.01
N CYS A 38 -3.10 10.35 5.70
CA CYS A 38 -2.94 9.16 6.55
C CYS A 38 -1.58 9.09 7.25
N VAL A 39 -1.07 10.18 7.78
CA VAL A 39 0.22 10.22 8.48
C VAL A 39 0.03 10.75 9.92
N PRO A 40 -0.16 9.85 10.90
CA PRO A 40 -0.42 8.40 10.82
C PRO A 40 -1.82 8.08 10.29
N SER A 41 -2.03 6.83 9.78
CA SER A 41 -3.33 6.40 9.25
C SER A 41 -4.38 6.19 10.35
N ALA A 42 -3.96 5.71 11.52
CA ALA A 42 -4.81 5.50 12.70
C ALA A 42 -4.19 6.13 13.95
N PRO A 43 -4.40 7.44 14.18
CA PRO A 43 -3.87 8.13 15.36
C PRO A 43 -4.26 7.42 16.67
N GLY A 44 -3.26 7.16 17.53
CA GLY A 44 -3.43 6.46 18.81
C GLY A 44 -3.34 4.93 18.74
N LEU A 45 -3.39 4.33 17.55
CA LEU A 45 -3.18 2.90 17.35
C LEU A 45 -1.84 2.58 16.71
N GLU A 46 -1.20 3.57 16.11
CA GLU A 46 0.14 3.46 15.56
C GLU A 46 0.90 4.79 15.71
N LEU A 47 2.23 4.74 15.60
CA LEU A 47 3.09 5.90 15.45
C LEU A 47 3.79 5.81 14.09
N ALA A 48 3.74 6.87 13.31
CA ALA A 48 4.58 7.04 12.13
C ALA A 48 5.83 7.85 12.45
N GLY A 49 6.76 7.94 11.51
CA GLY A 49 7.93 8.82 11.63
C GLY A 49 7.59 10.31 11.70
N ALA A 50 6.40 10.66 11.20
CA ALA A 50 5.91 12.04 11.09
C ALA A 50 4.42 12.15 11.42
N THR A 51 3.89 13.39 11.38
CA THR A 51 2.45 13.68 11.48
C THR A 51 2.11 14.82 10.54
N ILE A 52 1.09 14.66 9.70
CA ILE A 52 0.55 15.69 8.81
C ILE A 52 -0.62 16.38 9.50
N THR A 53 -0.59 17.71 9.49
CA THR A 53 -1.63 18.57 10.09
C THR A 53 -2.47 19.24 9.01
N PRO A 54 -3.67 19.78 9.35
CA PRO A 54 -4.45 20.60 8.42
C PRO A 54 -3.69 21.80 7.82
N ASP A 55 -2.75 22.37 8.55
CA ASP A 55 -1.90 23.47 8.04
C ASP A 55 -0.89 22.96 7.01
N ASP A 56 -0.33 21.76 7.20
CA ASP A 56 0.52 21.14 6.20
C ASP A 56 -0.26 20.85 4.89
N VAL A 57 -1.52 20.40 5.02
CA VAL A 57 -2.42 20.22 3.88
C VAL A 57 -2.70 21.55 3.18
N ALA A 58 -3.07 22.59 3.93
CA ALA A 58 -3.37 23.90 3.38
C ALA A 58 -2.18 24.51 2.62
N GLU A 59 -0.96 24.34 3.14
CA GLU A 59 0.26 24.76 2.45
C GLU A 59 0.47 23.98 1.15
N ALA A 60 0.38 22.64 1.20
CA ALA A 60 0.59 21.78 0.03
C ALA A 60 -0.43 22.05 -1.08
N MET A 61 -1.67 22.44 -0.74
CA MET A 61 -2.68 22.83 -1.72
C MET A 61 -2.28 24.04 -2.56
N THR A 62 -1.29 24.83 -2.14
CA THR A 62 -0.77 25.95 -2.93
C THR A 62 0.30 25.55 -3.95
N TRP A 63 0.84 24.33 -3.88
CA TRP A 63 1.91 23.90 -4.77
C TRP A 63 1.37 23.52 -6.15
N PRO A 64 2.04 23.93 -7.24
CA PRO A 64 1.67 23.50 -8.58
C PRO A 64 1.80 21.97 -8.71
N GLY A 65 0.87 21.31 -9.41
CA GLY A 65 0.91 19.84 -9.57
C GLY A 65 0.36 19.03 -8.39
N ILE A 66 0.03 19.66 -7.25
CA ILE A 66 -0.81 19.02 -6.22
C ILE A 66 -2.27 19.18 -6.65
N ILE A 67 -2.97 18.06 -6.84
CA ILE A 67 -4.34 18.03 -7.39
C ILE A 67 -5.41 17.70 -6.35
N GLY A 68 -5.04 17.28 -5.15
CA GLY A 68 -6.00 16.93 -4.12
C GLY A 68 -5.39 16.44 -2.83
N LEU A 69 -6.25 16.07 -1.90
CA LEU A 69 -5.95 15.31 -0.70
C LEU A 69 -6.23 13.84 -1.01
N GLY A 70 -5.28 12.98 -0.85
CA GLY A 70 -5.43 11.55 -1.04
C GLY A 70 -4.70 10.83 0.09
N GLU A 71 -5.11 9.73 0.46
CA GLU A 71 -6.44 9.16 0.54
C GLU A 71 -6.97 9.26 1.98
N VAL A 72 -8.26 9.50 2.18
CA VAL A 72 -8.80 9.69 3.53
C VAL A 72 -9.13 8.33 4.15
N MET A 73 -8.14 7.70 4.80
CA MET A 73 -8.21 6.35 5.36
C MET A 73 -8.90 6.30 6.73
N ASN A 74 -8.76 7.35 7.54
CA ASN A 74 -9.42 7.43 8.85
C ASN A 74 -10.92 7.75 8.70
N PHE A 75 -11.67 6.82 8.08
CA PHE A 75 -13.11 6.98 7.90
C PHE A 75 -13.90 7.07 9.21
N PRO A 76 -13.52 6.39 10.33
CA PRO A 76 -14.19 6.62 11.60
C PRO A 76 -13.99 8.05 12.12
N GLY A 77 -12.80 8.61 11.95
CA GLY A 77 -12.50 10.00 12.32
C GLY A 77 -13.34 10.99 11.52
N VAL A 78 -13.53 10.77 10.21
CA VAL A 78 -14.41 11.59 9.38
C VAL A 78 -15.85 11.54 9.90
N ALA A 79 -16.38 10.32 10.13
CA ALA A 79 -17.74 10.13 10.63
C ALA A 79 -17.94 10.72 12.03
N ALA A 80 -16.89 10.77 12.85
CA ALA A 80 -16.88 11.35 14.20
C ALA A 80 -16.55 12.86 14.23
N ASN A 81 -16.36 13.52 13.07
CA ASN A 81 -15.94 14.92 12.96
C ASN A 81 -14.59 15.20 13.65
N ASP A 82 -13.61 14.29 13.51
CA ASP A 82 -12.26 14.54 14.01
C ASP A 82 -11.69 15.84 13.44
N PRO A 83 -11.18 16.76 14.26
CA PRO A 83 -10.74 18.08 13.79
C PRO A 83 -9.60 18.02 12.77
N THR A 84 -8.72 17.02 12.84
CA THR A 84 -7.60 16.84 11.90
C THR A 84 -8.13 16.41 10.54
N MET A 85 -9.02 15.41 10.51
CA MET A 85 -9.63 14.93 9.27
C MET A 85 -10.47 16.02 8.59
N VAL A 86 -11.40 16.61 9.34
CA VAL A 86 -12.28 17.69 8.84
C VAL A 86 -11.46 18.92 8.43
N GLY A 87 -10.42 19.27 9.18
CA GLY A 87 -9.53 20.38 8.87
C GLY A 87 -8.78 20.20 7.54
N GLY A 88 -8.20 19.03 7.28
CA GLY A 88 -7.53 18.70 6.02
C GLY A 88 -8.49 18.69 4.83
N ILE A 89 -9.65 18.06 4.98
CA ILE A 89 -10.72 18.06 3.97
C ILE A 89 -11.17 19.49 3.64
N ALA A 90 -11.45 20.29 4.68
CA ALA A 90 -11.89 21.67 4.49
C ALA A 90 -10.82 22.55 3.81
N ALA A 91 -9.54 22.35 4.11
CA ALA A 91 -8.44 23.05 3.44
C ALA A 91 -8.40 22.70 1.94
N THR A 92 -8.58 21.43 1.60
CA THR A 92 -8.61 20.94 0.21
C THR A 92 -9.80 21.50 -0.57
N VAL A 93 -11.00 21.42 0.02
CA VAL A 93 -12.24 21.95 -0.60
C VAL A 93 -12.14 23.46 -0.83
N ARG A 94 -11.61 24.23 0.14
CA ARG A 94 -11.38 25.67 -0.04
C ARG A 94 -10.40 26.00 -1.17
N ALA A 95 -9.45 25.09 -1.44
CA ALA A 95 -8.54 25.23 -2.56
C ALA A 95 -9.16 24.81 -3.92
N GLY A 96 -10.42 24.37 -3.94
CA GLY A 96 -11.11 23.88 -5.14
C GLY A 96 -10.53 22.57 -5.69
N LYS A 97 -9.92 21.74 -4.82
CA LYS A 97 -9.25 20.49 -5.19
C LYS A 97 -10.02 19.25 -4.69
N THR A 98 -9.70 18.11 -5.23
CA THR A 98 -10.39 16.84 -4.99
C THR A 98 -9.99 16.22 -3.65
N VAL A 99 -10.94 15.63 -2.94
CA VAL A 99 -10.72 14.84 -1.73
C VAL A 99 -10.85 13.36 -2.10
N GLY A 100 -9.75 12.64 -2.11
CA GLY A 100 -9.70 11.20 -2.38
C GLY A 100 -10.12 10.37 -1.17
N GLY A 101 -10.81 9.26 -1.43
CA GLY A 101 -11.36 8.39 -0.41
C GLY A 101 -10.69 7.02 -0.32
N HIS A 102 -10.83 6.41 0.87
CA HIS A 102 -10.39 5.07 1.21
C HIS A 102 -11.33 4.48 2.27
N TYR A 103 -12.49 4.01 1.85
CA TYR A 103 -13.48 3.41 2.76
C TYR A 103 -13.41 1.88 2.72
N ALA A 104 -12.57 1.31 3.57
CA ALA A 104 -12.28 -0.12 3.61
C ALA A 104 -13.33 -0.98 4.34
N SER A 105 -14.31 -0.37 5.03
CA SER A 105 -15.36 -1.12 5.72
C SER A 105 -16.39 -1.73 4.74
N PRO A 106 -16.83 -2.97 4.97
CA PRO A 106 -17.91 -3.60 4.20
C PRO A 106 -19.30 -3.06 4.56
N ASP A 107 -19.44 -2.25 5.61
CA ASP A 107 -20.69 -1.62 6.06
C ASP A 107 -20.98 -0.38 5.19
N LEU A 108 -22.03 -0.47 4.37
CA LEU A 108 -22.50 0.59 3.48
C LEU A 108 -23.68 1.38 4.08
N GLY A 109 -23.92 1.23 5.37
CA GLY A 109 -24.96 1.92 6.13
C GLY A 109 -24.53 3.32 6.62
N LEU A 110 -24.95 3.68 7.83
CA LEU A 110 -24.70 5.01 8.40
C LEU A 110 -23.22 5.42 8.43
N PRO A 111 -22.26 4.53 8.76
CA PRO A 111 -20.84 4.91 8.74
C PRO A 111 -20.37 5.35 7.35
N PHE A 112 -20.80 4.65 6.28
CA PHE A 112 -20.47 5.02 4.91
C PHE A 112 -21.11 6.36 4.53
N HIS A 113 -22.39 6.56 4.86
CA HIS A 113 -23.06 7.84 4.60
C HIS A 113 -22.39 9.01 5.34
N GLY A 114 -21.98 8.81 6.61
CA GLY A 114 -21.24 9.79 7.38
C GLY A 114 -19.89 10.13 6.75
N TYR A 115 -19.18 9.13 6.26
CA TYR A 115 -17.92 9.32 5.55
C TYR A 115 -18.09 10.13 4.26
N VAL A 116 -19.05 9.79 3.40
CA VAL A 116 -19.33 10.52 2.17
C VAL A 116 -19.75 11.95 2.45
N ALA A 117 -20.62 12.16 3.45
CA ALA A 117 -21.05 13.50 3.87
C ALA A 117 -19.89 14.36 4.39
N GLY A 118 -18.82 13.74 4.89
CA GLY A 118 -17.60 14.41 5.36
C GLY A 118 -16.71 14.96 4.26
N GLY A 119 -16.95 14.61 2.97
CA GLY A 119 -16.31 15.26 1.83
C GLY A 119 -15.52 14.42 0.84
N PRO A 120 -15.16 13.13 1.07
CA PRO A 120 -14.51 12.30 0.06
C PRO A 120 -15.36 12.19 -1.22
N GLN A 121 -14.72 12.35 -2.38
CA GLN A 121 -15.36 12.46 -3.68
C GLN A 121 -15.14 11.24 -4.59
N ASP A 122 -14.22 10.36 -4.21
CA ASP A 122 -13.94 9.09 -4.86
C ASP A 122 -13.66 8.01 -3.81
N ASP A 123 -13.48 6.78 -4.24
CA ASP A 123 -13.05 5.68 -3.38
C ASP A 123 -12.63 4.46 -4.22
N HIS A 124 -11.48 3.85 -3.86
CA HIS A 124 -10.93 2.67 -4.53
C HIS A 124 -11.04 1.37 -3.71
N GLU A 125 -11.52 1.42 -2.46
CA GLU A 125 -11.58 0.26 -1.54
C GLU A 125 -12.80 -0.66 -1.75
N GLY A 126 -13.63 -0.40 -2.74
CA GLY A 126 -14.69 -1.33 -3.12
C GLY A 126 -14.12 -2.63 -3.68
N THR A 127 -14.69 -3.78 -3.29
CA THR A 127 -14.29 -5.10 -3.79
C THR A 127 -15.44 -5.84 -4.50
N ARG A 128 -16.68 -5.35 -4.38
CA ARG A 128 -17.91 -6.00 -4.88
C ARG A 128 -18.67 -5.05 -5.77
N MET A 129 -19.49 -5.60 -6.67
CA MET A 129 -20.40 -4.82 -7.51
C MET A 129 -21.25 -3.82 -6.70
N LYS A 130 -21.78 -4.26 -5.56
CA LYS A 130 -22.61 -3.41 -4.68
C LYS A 130 -21.84 -2.25 -4.06
N ASP A 131 -20.54 -2.42 -3.84
CA ASP A 131 -19.68 -1.37 -3.28
C ASP A 131 -19.49 -0.24 -4.29
N ALA A 132 -19.20 -0.58 -5.55
CA ALA A 132 -19.11 0.38 -6.64
C ALA A 132 -20.45 1.11 -6.87
N ALA A 133 -21.56 0.36 -6.86
CA ALA A 133 -22.90 0.95 -7.01
C ALA A 133 -23.25 1.90 -5.85
N ALA A 134 -22.88 1.57 -4.61
CA ALA A 134 -23.14 2.43 -3.46
C ALA A 134 -22.40 3.78 -3.56
N ARG A 135 -21.12 3.75 -3.98
CA ARG A 135 -20.32 4.95 -4.18
C ARG A 135 -20.95 5.88 -5.22
N VAL A 136 -21.27 5.34 -6.38
CA VAL A 136 -21.92 6.11 -7.46
C VAL A 136 -23.27 6.69 -7.01
N ARG A 137 -24.10 5.92 -6.29
CA ARG A 137 -25.39 6.40 -5.76
C ARG A 137 -25.27 7.53 -4.74
N GLN A 138 -24.12 7.64 -4.07
CA GLN A 138 -23.81 8.74 -3.14
C GLN A 138 -23.11 9.93 -3.84
N GLY A 139 -22.91 9.86 -5.16
CA GLY A 139 -22.26 10.92 -5.95
C GLY A 139 -20.74 10.85 -5.98
N MET A 140 -20.14 9.78 -5.44
CA MET A 140 -18.68 9.57 -5.53
C MET A 140 -18.32 8.96 -6.90
N LYS A 141 -17.06 9.13 -7.32
CA LYS A 141 -16.46 8.28 -8.34
C LYS A 141 -16.07 6.94 -7.72
N ALA A 142 -16.48 5.83 -8.36
CA ALA A 142 -15.96 4.51 -8.02
C ALA A 142 -14.67 4.26 -8.81
N MET A 143 -13.54 4.11 -8.10
CA MET A 143 -12.25 3.78 -8.69
C MET A 143 -12.07 2.27 -8.66
N LEU A 144 -12.04 1.64 -9.84
CA LEU A 144 -11.93 0.19 -9.98
C LEU A 144 -10.45 -0.17 -10.12
N ARG A 145 -9.91 -0.93 -9.16
CA ARG A 145 -8.47 -1.20 -9.08
C ARG A 145 -8.06 -2.58 -9.57
N LEU A 146 -6.89 -2.63 -10.21
CA LEU A 146 -6.16 -3.85 -10.55
C LEU A 146 -4.67 -3.66 -10.27
N GLY A 147 -4.29 -3.93 -9.04
CA GLY A 147 -2.90 -3.88 -8.55
C GLY A 147 -2.18 -5.21 -8.67
N SER A 148 -1.09 -5.36 -7.91
CA SER A 148 -0.33 -6.62 -7.89
C SER A 148 -0.94 -7.67 -6.96
N ALA A 149 -1.71 -7.26 -5.95
CA ALA A 149 -2.33 -8.14 -4.96
C ALA A 149 -3.86 -8.01 -4.87
N TRP A 150 -4.48 -7.10 -5.61
CA TRP A 150 -5.94 -6.93 -5.67
C TRP A 150 -6.46 -6.94 -7.11
N TYR A 151 -7.61 -7.61 -7.30
CA TYR A 151 -8.16 -7.90 -8.62
C TYR A 151 -9.65 -7.52 -8.68
N ASP A 152 -9.98 -6.31 -8.20
CA ASP A 152 -11.36 -5.91 -7.91
C ASP A 152 -12.14 -5.46 -9.16
N VAL A 153 -11.46 -5.10 -10.25
CA VAL A 153 -12.12 -4.67 -11.52
C VAL A 153 -13.14 -5.68 -11.98
N ALA A 154 -12.83 -6.98 -11.96
CA ALA A 154 -13.70 -8.03 -12.49
C ALA A 154 -15.08 -8.06 -11.82
N GLU A 155 -15.15 -7.83 -10.51
CA GLU A 155 -16.41 -7.80 -9.77
C GLU A 155 -17.11 -6.44 -9.87
N GLN A 156 -16.35 -5.36 -9.78
CA GLN A 156 -16.93 -4.03 -9.72
C GLN A 156 -17.44 -3.52 -11.07
N VAL A 157 -16.80 -3.93 -12.18
CA VAL A 157 -17.25 -3.55 -13.55
C VAL A 157 -18.66 -4.01 -13.85
N LYS A 158 -19.17 -5.03 -13.15
CA LYS A 158 -20.55 -5.51 -13.23
C LYS A 158 -21.58 -4.44 -12.90
N ALA A 159 -21.21 -3.42 -12.11
CA ALA A 159 -22.06 -2.26 -11.89
C ALA A 159 -22.37 -1.48 -13.18
N ILE A 160 -21.47 -1.52 -14.17
CA ILE A 160 -21.70 -0.95 -15.50
C ILE A 160 -22.35 -1.99 -16.43
N THR A 161 -21.77 -3.20 -16.51
CA THR A 161 -22.16 -4.20 -17.53
C THR A 161 -23.46 -4.92 -17.21
N GLU A 162 -23.82 -5.09 -15.93
CA GLU A 162 -25.03 -5.79 -15.50
C GLU A 162 -26.11 -4.84 -14.94
N LEU A 163 -25.71 -3.84 -14.10
CA LEU A 163 -26.69 -2.89 -13.56
C LEU A 163 -26.94 -1.68 -14.46
N GLY A 164 -26.15 -1.48 -15.54
CA GLY A 164 -26.32 -0.39 -16.48
C GLY A 164 -26.02 1.00 -15.91
N LEU A 165 -25.20 1.12 -14.86
CA LEU A 165 -24.80 2.41 -14.31
C LEU A 165 -23.93 3.19 -15.32
N ASP A 166 -24.07 4.51 -15.30
CA ASP A 166 -23.35 5.40 -16.21
C ASP A 166 -21.84 5.35 -15.95
N SER A 167 -21.08 4.90 -16.96
CA SER A 167 -19.63 4.73 -16.88
C SER A 167 -18.85 6.02 -16.57
N ARG A 168 -19.43 7.20 -16.77
CA ARG A 168 -18.82 8.49 -16.41
C ARG A 168 -18.55 8.62 -14.90
N ASN A 169 -19.21 7.83 -14.08
CA ASN A 169 -19.01 7.82 -12.63
C ASN A 169 -17.94 6.82 -12.18
N PHE A 170 -17.21 6.22 -13.10
CA PHE A 170 -16.19 5.22 -12.81
C PHE A 170 -14.84 5.64 -13.38
N ILE A 171 -13.79 5.28 -12.65
CA ILE A 171 -12.37 5.50 -12.99
C ILE A 171 -11.65 4.16 -12.87
N LEU A 172 -10.63 3.93 -13.68
CA LEU A 172 -9.71 2.80 -13.53
C LEU A 172 -8.44 3.27 -12.83
N CYS A 173 -7.94 2.47 -11.89
CA CYS A 173 -6.67 2.70 -11.22
C CYS A 173 -5.91 1.39 -10.99
N THR A 174 -4.65 1.48 -10.64
CA THR A 174 -3.83 0.31 -10.30
C THR A 174 -3.88 -0.01 -8.82
N ASP A 175 -3.88 1.00 -7.97
CA ASP A 175 -3.45 0.84 -6.59
C ASP A 175 -2.00 0.29 -6.56
N ASP A 176 -1.54 -0.36 -5.49
CA ASP A 176 -0.17 -0.85 -5.36
C ASP A 176 0.24 -1.83 -6.46
N SER A 177 1.34 -1.49 -7.13
CA SER A 177 1.92 -2.31 -8.18
C SER A 177 3.43 -2.42 -8.01
N HIS A 178 3.92 -3.63 -7.80
CA HIS A 178 5.35 -3.88 -7.68
C HIS A 178 6.06 -3.91 -9.04
N SER A 179 7.39 -3.76 -9.01
CA SER A 179 8.23 -3.66 -10.22
C SER A 179 8.06 -4.84 -11.20
N GLY A 180 7.89 -6.06 -10.70
CA GLY A 180 7.65 -7.22 -11.55
C GLY A 180 6.38 -7.09 -12.38
N THR A 181 5.26 -6.68 -11.77
CA THR A 181 4.01 -6.40 -12.51
C THR A 181 4.20 -5.26 -13.52
N LEU A 182 4.86 -4.18 -13.11
CA LEU A 182 5.08 -3.03 -14.01
C LEU A 182 5.88 -3.40 -15.25
N VAL A 183 6.92 -4.21 -15.10
CA VAL A 183 7.84 -4.60 -16.18
C VAL A 183 7.26 -5.70 -17.07
N HIS A 184 6.63 -6.73 -16.48
CA HIS A 184 6.21 -7.92 -17.22
C HIS A 184 4.76 -7.86 -17.70
N ASP A 185 3.84 -7.28 -16.89
CA ASP A 185 2.41 -7.27 -17.20
C ASP A 185 1.93 -5.91 -17.72
N GLY A 186 2.57 -4.84 -17.29
CA GLY A 186 2.22 -3.45 -17.59
C GLY A 186 1.61 -2.70 -16.41
N HIS A 187 1.20 -1.47 -16.67
CA HIS A 187 0.61 -0.53 -15.71
C HIS A 187 -0.88 -0.28 -16.06
N MET A 188 -1.29 0.96 -16.31
CA MET A 188 -2.68 1.27 -16.71
C MET A 188 -3.14 0.57 -17.98
N ASN A 189 -2.25 0.26 -18.92
CA ASN A 189 -2.58 -0.56 -20.08
C ASN A 189 -3.06 -1.97 -19.70
N ARG A 190 -2.48 -2.58 -18.64
CA ARG A 190 -2.95 -3.86 -18.06
C ARG A 190 -4.35 -3.70 -17.49
N VAL A 191 -4.63 -2.64 -16.73
CA VAL A 191 -5.96 -2.39 -16.12
C VAL A 191 -7.02 -2.22 -17.19
N VAL A 192 -6.75 -1.41 -18.23
CA VAL A 192 -7.68 -1.18 -19.35
C VAL A 192 -7.95 -2.47 -20.11
N ARG A 193 -6.90 -3.26 -20.47
CA ARG A 193 -7.09 -4.58 -21.13
C ARG A 193 -7.96 -5.51 -20.29
N HIS A 194 -7.69 -5.57 -18.98
CA HIS A 194 -8.46 -6.42 -18.07
C HIS A 194 -9.94 -5.96 -18.03
N ALA A 195 -10.21 -4.67 -17.92
CA ALA A 195 -11.57 -4.14 -17.91
C ALA A 195 -12.32 -4.46 -19.23
N ILE A 196 -11.65 -4.38 -20.38
CA ILE A 196 -12.19 -4.80 -21.69
C ILE A 196 -12.50 -6.30 -21.68
N ALA A 197 -11.60 -7.14 -21.20
CA ALA A 197 -11.79 -8.58 -21.09
C ALA A 197 -12.96 -8.95 -20.16
N GLN A 198 -13.30 -8.09 -19.19
CA GLN A 198 -14.47 -8.25 -18.31
C GLN A 198 -15.76 -7.67 -18.91
N GLY A 199 -15.78 -7.30 -20.20
CA GLY A 199 -16.98 -6.94 -20.96
C GLY A 199 -17.21 -5.45 -21.19
N LEU A 200 -16.30 -4.56 -20.77
CA LEU A 200 -16.40 -3.16 -21.16
C LEU A 200 -16.05 -2.96 -22.63
N LYS A 201 -16.76 -2.03 -23.28
CA LYS A 201 -16.38 -1.58 -24.61
C LYS A 201 -15.00 -0.89 -24.54
N PRO A 202 -14.09 -1.12 -25.50
CA PRO A 202 -12.73 -0.54 -25.44
C PRO A 202 -12.71 0.97 -25.22
N VAL A 203 -13.52 1.74 -25.96
CA VAL A 203 -13.60 3.20 -25.81
C VAL A 203 -14.06 3.60 -24.41
N THR A 204 -15.02 2.89 -23.82
CA THR A 204 -15.49 3.14 -22.45
C THR A 204 -14.37 2.92 -21.42
N ALA A 205 -13.64 1.81 -21.51
CA ALA A 205 -12.51 1.53 -20.61
C ALA A 205 -11.40 2.59 -20.75
N ILE A 206 -11.10 3.03 -21.96
CA ILE A 206 -10.13 4.10 -22.22
C ILE A 206 -10.63 5.42 -21.62
N GLN A 207 -11.90 5.79 -21.80
CA GLN A 207 -12.48 6.99 -21.20
C GLN A 207 -12.36 6.97 -19.66
N MET A 208 -12.62 5.82 -19.02
CA MET A 208 -12.48 5.66 -17.57
C MET A 208 -11.04 5.89 -17.09
N ALA A 209 -10.04 5.58 -17.91
CA ALA A 209 -8.62 5.78 -17.61
C ALA A 209 -8.06 7.14 -18.08
N THR A 210 -8.84 7.96 -18.78
CA THR A 210 -8.38 9.23 -19.37
C THR A 210 -9.32 10.37 -19.04
N LEU A 211 -10.39 10.57 -19.81
CA LEU A 211 -11.31 11.71 -19.68
C LEU A 211 -12.02 11.74 -18.32
N ASN A 212 -12.57 10.62 -17.87
CA ASN A 212 -13.26 10.57 -16.57
C ASN A 212 -12.32 10.93 -15.41
N THR A 213 -11.07 10.46 -15.49
CA THR A 213 -10.03 10.80 -14.50
C THR A 213 -9.68 12.29 -14.57
N ALA A 214 -9.49 12.84 -15.76
CA ALA A 214 -9.19 14.27 -15.94
C ALA A 214 -10.34 15.17 -15.42
N GLU A 215 -11.59 14.82 -15.73
CA GLU A 215 -12.76 15.54 -15.22
C GLU A 215 -12.87 15.49 -13.70
N HIS A 216 -12.57 14.33 -13.09
CA HIS A 216 -12.64 14.18 -11.65
C HIS A 216 -11.63 15.10 -10.92
N PHE A 217 -10.44 15.24 -11.47
CA PHE A 217 -9.39 16.07 -10.88
C PHE A 217 -9.36 17.52 -11.40
N GLY A 218 -10.36 17.94 -12.21
CA GLY A 218 -10.46 19.29 -12.76
C GLY A 218 -9.38 19.61 -13.80
N LEU A 219 -8.83 18.59 -14.47
CA LEU A 219 -7.76 18.70 -15.46
C LEU A 219 -8.25 18.53 -16.90
N GLU A 220 -9.55 18.38 -17.11
CA GLU A 220 -10.16 18.09 -18.43
C GLU A 220 -9.92 19.17 -19.49
N ARG A 221 -9.55 20.37 -19.07
CA ARG A 221 -9.17 21.46 -19.97
C ARG A 221 -7.74 21.36 -20.49
N GLU A 222 -6.90 20.56 -19.83
CA GLU A 222 -5.48 20.39 -20.17
C GLU A 222 -5.20 19.02 -20.80
N ILE A 223 -5.79 17.93 -20.25
CA ILE A 223 -5.51 16.54 -20.61
C ILE A 223 -6.82 15.72 -20.71
N GLY A 224 -6.69 14.43 -21.01
CA GLY A 224 -7.78 13.44 -20.99
C GLY A 224 -8.47 13.23 -22.34
N SER A 225 -8.24 14.08 -23.34
CA SER A 225 -8.75 13.85 -24.71
C SER A 225 -7.91 14.56 -25.75
N ILE A 226 -7.96 14.09 -26.99
CA ILE A 226 -7.32 14.70 -28.16
C ILE A 226 -8.27 15.79 -28.70
N THR A 227 -8.11 17.00 -28.19
CA THR A 227 -8.95 18.16 -28.51
C THR A 227 -8.09 19.41 -28.66
N PRO A 228 -8.40 20.35 -29.59
CA PRO A 228 -7.66 21.59 -29.72
C PRO A 228 -7.53 22.35 -28.41
N GLY A 229 -6.34 22.86 -28.12
CA GLY A 229 -6.03 23.61 -26.90
C GLY A 229 -5.60 22.76 -25.71
N ARG A 230 -5.63 21.42 -25.81
CA ARG A 230 -5.12 20.50 -24.80
C ARG A 230 -3.67 20.08 -25.09
N ARG A 231 -2.99 19.56 -24.09
CA ARG A 231 -1.64 19.00 -24.22
C ARG A 231 -1.65 17.82 -25.18
N ALA A 232 -0.61 17.70 -25.99
CA ALA A 232 -0.45 16.60 -26.92
C ALA A 232 0.14 15.36 -26.22
N ASP A 233 -0.63 14.81 -25.28
CA ASP A 233 -0.34 13.56 -24.57
C ASP A 233 -1.25 12.47 -25.16
N PHE A 234 -0.69 11.57 -25.95
CA PHE A 234 -1.49 10.55 -26.63
C PHE A 234 -0.69 9.28 -26.93
N LEU A 235 -1.41 8.21 -27.18
CA LEU A 235 -0.88 6.91 -27.59
C LEU A 235 -1.25 6.63 -29.06
N ILE A 236 -0.36 5.99 -29.80
CA ILE A 236 -0.70 5.31 -31.06
C ILE A 236 -0.87 3.84 -30.73
N VAL A 237 -2.02 3.29 -31.09
CA VAL A 237 -2.46 1.94 -30.71
C VAL A 237 -2.87 1.18 -31.96
N SER A 238 -2.26 0.02 -32.24
CA SER A 238 -2.60 -0.81 -33.41
C SER A 238 -3.76 -1.77 -33.16
N ASN A 239 -4.00 -2.15 -31.90
CA ASN A 239 -5.15 -2.97 -31.49
C ASN A 239 -5.82 -2.38 -30.27
N LEU A 240 -7.05 -1.93 -30.43
CA LEU A 240 -7.78 -1.23 -29.36
C LEU A 240 -8.29 -2.18 -28.27
N ALA A 241 -8.64 -3.43 -28.61
CA ALA A 241 -9.12 -4.41 -27.64
C ALA A 241 -7.98 -4.91 -26.74
N GLU A 242 -6.82 -5.14 -27.32
CA GLU A 242 -5.61 -5.57 -26.59
C GLU A 242 -4.79 -4.38 -26.05
N LEU A 243 -5.18 -3.16 -26.39
CA LEU A 243 -4.45 -1.93 -26.12
C LEU A 243 -2.95 -2.06 -26.44
N SER A 244 -2.69 -2.54 -27.69
CA SER A 244 -1.31 -2.70 -28.19
C SER A 244 -0.72 -1.32 -28.52
N ILE A 245 0.12 -0.82 -27.64
CA ILE A 245 0.70 0.52 -27.72
C ILE A 245 1.94 0.48 -28.59
N ASP A 246 1.91 1.16 -29.74
CA ASP A 246 3.03 1.26 -30.66
C ASP A 246 3.93 2.45 -30.32
N MET A 247 3.34 3.61 -29.97
CA MET A 247 4.08 4.83 -29.63
C MET A 247 3.41 5.58 -28.47
N VAL A 248 4.25 6.29 -27.70
CA VAL A 248 3.82 7.16 -26.60
C VAL A 248 4.33 8.58 -26.86
N PHE A 249 3.41 9.54 -26.78
CA PHE A 249 3.72 10.97 -26.90
C PHE A 249 3.31 11.69 -25.59
N ALA A 250 4.16 12.58 -25.11
CA ALA A 250 3.85 13.52 -24.05
C ALA A 250 4.36 14.92 -24.41
N GLY A 251 3.53 15.94 -24.24
CA GLY A 251 3.82 17.31 -24.64
C GLY A 251 4.18 17.44 -26.13
N GLY A 252 3.65 16.58 -26.99
CA GLY A 252 3.97 16.53 -28.42
C GLY A 252 5.29 15.86 -28.79
N ARG A 253 6.07 15.38 -27.81
CA ARG A 253 7.33 14.66 -28.01
C ARG A 253 7.09 13.16 -27.97
N LYS A 254 7.67 12.40 -28.92
CA LYS A 254 7.67 10.93 -28.86
C LYS A 254 8.64 10.48 -27.76
N LEU A 255 8.13 9.80 -26.74
CA LEU A 255 8.91 9.31 -25.61
C LEU A 255 9.22 7.82 -25.69
N ALA A 256 8.33 7.04 -26.31
CA ALA A 256 8.56 5.60 -26.46
C ALA A 256 8.00 5.10 -27.80
N GLU A 257 8.59 4.01 -28.32
CA GLU A 257 8.19 3.29 -29.52
C GLU A 257 8.51 1.80 -29.37
N ALA A 258 7.58 0.96 -29.79
CA ALA A 258 7.71 -0.51 -29.73
C ALA A 258 8.17 -1.03 -28.33
N GLY A 259 7.61 -0.46 -27.24
CA GLY A 259 7.91 -0.83 -25.88
C GLY A 259 9.26 -0.34 -25.33
N ARG A 260 9.94 0.56 -26.02
CA ARG A 260 11.24 1.11 -25.61
C ARG A 260 11.22 2.63 -25.57
N LEU A 261 11.89 3.21 -24.58
CA LEU A 261 12.15 4.63 -24.55
C LEU A 261 13.00 5.03 -25.78
N VAL A 262 12.66 6.17 -26.41
CA VAL A 262 13.44 6.73 -27.54
C VAL A 262 14.51 7.71 -27.05
N GLU A 263 14.41 8.16 -25.81
CA GLU A 263 15.40 8.98 -25.09
C GLU A 263 15.39 8.60 -23.62
N ASP A 264 16.50 8.80 -22.93
CA ASP A 264 16.60 8.53 -21.49
C ASP A 264 15.73 9.51 -20.70
N MET A 265 15.07 8.99 -19.65
CA MET A 265 14.36 9.84 -18.71
C MET A 265 15.36 10.59 -17.82
N PRO A 266 15.06 11.86 -17.47
CA PRO A 266 15.89 12.60 -16.53
C PRO A 266 16.04 11.87 -15.21
N ALA A 267 17.29 11.68 -14.75
CA ALA A 267 17.55 11.16 -13.41
C ALA A 267 17.26 12.27 -12.37
N TYR A 268 16.51 11.93 -11.35
CA TYR A 268 16.30 12.82 -10.20
C TYR A 268 17.34 12.56 -9.13
N ALA A 269 18.04 13.60 -8.68
CA ALA A 269 19.04 13.51 -7.63
C ALA A 269 18.36 13.60 -6.25
N TYR A 270 18.16 12.46 -5.61
CA TYR A 270 17.60 12.43 -4.24
C TYR A 270 18.59 13.03 -3.24
N PRO A 271 18.12 13.89 -2.31
CA PRO A 271 18.98 14.47 -1.28
C PRO A 271 19.50 13.39 -0.33
N GLU A 272 20.68 13.57 0.23
CA GLU A 272 21.30 12.62 1.17
C GLU A 272 20.40 12.37 2.39
N SER A 273 19.65 13.36 2.86
CA SER A 273 18.70 13.21 3.95
C SER A 273 17.62 12.15 3.67
N ALA A 274 17.29 11.88 2.38
CA ALA A 274 16.35 10.82 2.00
C ALA A 274 16.95 9.41 2.05
N ARG A 275 18.26 9.25 2.29
CA ARG A 275 18.94 7.95 2.22
C ARG A 275 19.19 7.29 3.59
N GLN A 276 19.21 8.02 4.67
CA GLN A 276 19.58 7.51 6.02
C GLN A 276 18.36 7.50 6.95
N THR A 277 17.35 6.74 6.60
CA THR A 277 16.04 6.77 7.30
C THR A 277 15.78 5.55 8.17
N VAL A 278 16.57 4.51 8.06
CA VAL A 278 16.46 3.32 8.93
C VAL A 278 17.29 3.56 10.19
N ARG A 279 16.65 4.18 11.19
CA ARG A 279 17.28 4.57 12.44
C ARG A 279 16.92 3.58 13.53
N MET A 280 17.78 2.62 13.78
CA MET A 280 17.64 1.65 14.87
C MET A 280 18.63 1.97 15.99
N LYS A 281 18.20 1.77 17.24
CA LYS A 281 19.01 2.05 18.43
C LYS A 281 20.30 1.22 18.47
N ARG A 282 20.23 -0.04 18.06
CA ARG A 282 21.32 -1.02 18.03
C ARG A 282 20.98 -2.11 17.01
N ASP A 283 21.93 -3.00 16.77
CA ASP A 283 21.64 -4.25 16.10
C ASP A 283 20.73 -5.12 16.97
N LEU A 284 19.83 -5.85 16.32
CA LEU A 284 18.90 -6.78 16.97
C LEU A 284 19.52 -8.16 17.11
N THR A 285 19.05 -8.87 18.12
CA THR A 285 19.40 -10.27 18.41
C THR A 285 18.14 -11.12 18.38
N ALA A 286 18.28 -12.44 18.42
CA ALA A 286 17.14 -13.35 18.52
C ALA A 286 16.22 -13.06 19.73
N ASP A 287 16.78 -12.52 20.81
CA ASP A 287 16.02 -12.20 22.02
C ASP A 287 15.04 -11.04 21.82
N ASP A 288 15.29 -10.13 20.87
CA ASP A 288 14.37 -9.04 20.54
C ASP A 288 13.07 -9.55 19.90
N PHE A 289 13.08 -10.74 19.32
CA PHE A 289 11.95 -11.40 18.71
C PHE A 289 11.29 -12.46 19.59
N ALA A 290 11.74 -12.56 20.86
CA ALA A 290 11.18 -13.49 21.81
C ALA A 290 9.79 -13.05 22.29
N VAL A 291 8.87 -14.01 22.44
CA VAL A 291 7.55 -13.81 23.02
C VAL A 291 7.50 -14.51 24.37
N PRO A 292 7.61 -13.80 25.49
CA PRO A 292 7.55 -14.39 26.83
C PRO A 292 6.17 -15.01 27.10
N ALA A 293 6.16 -16.22 27.62
CA ALA A 293 4.93 -16.88 28.04
C ALA A 293 4.49 -16.41 29.44
N PRO A 294 3.19 -16.51 29.77
CA PRO A 294 2.70 -16.37 31.15
C PRO A 294 3.41 -17.37 32.08
N ALA A 295 3.65 -16.96 33.31
CA ALA A 295 4.39 -17.77 34.28
C ALA A 295 3.74 -19.14 34.50
N GLY A 296 4.53 -20.22 34.39
CA GLY A 296 4.09 -21.59 34.61
C GLY A 296 3.30 -22.22 33.45
N ALA A 297 3.08 -21.51 32.35
CA ALA A 297 2.40 -22.08 31.20
C ALA A 297 3.31 -23.03 30.39
N ASN A 298 2.79 -24.20 30.02
CA ASN A 298 3.43 -25.11 29.06
C ASN A 298 2.90 -24.93 27.62
N SER A 299 1.77 -24.30 27.46
CA SER A 299 1.17 -23.89 26.20
C SER A 299 0.28 -22.68 26.43
N VAL A 300 0.05 -21.90 25.38
CA VAL A 300 -0.85 -20.72 25.41
C VAL A 300 -1.73 -20.71 24.16
N THR A 301 -2.93 -20.15 24.27
CA THR A 301 -3.74 -19.82 23.11
C THR A 301 -3.41 -18.39 22.70
N ALA A 302 -2.80 -18.23 21.53
CA ALA A 302 -2.41 -16.92 20.99
C ALA A 302 -3.36 -16.47 19.88
N ARG A 303 -3.63 -15.17 19.79
CA ARG A 303 -4.25 -14.55 18.62
C ARG A 303 -3.26 -14.53 17.47
N VAL A 304 -3.74 -14.91 16.29
CA VAL A 304 -2.93 -15.04 15.08
C VAL A 304 -3.55 -14.21 13.96
N ILE A 305 -2.72 -13.42 13.28
CA ILE A 305 -3.13 -12.68 12.08
C ILE A 305 -3.22 -13.68 10.92
N GLY A 306 -4.40 -13.98 10.41
CA GLY A 306 -4.59 -14.91 9.29
C GLY A 306 -4.52 -14.17 7.95
N VAL A 307 -3.50 -14.42 7.13
CA VAL A 307 -3.40 -13.89 5.76
C VAL A 307 -4.47 -14.50 4.87
N VAL A 308 -5.07 -13.70 3.99
CA VAL A 308 -6.00 -14.12 2.94
C VAL A 308 -5.38 -13.76 1.59
N GLU A 309 -5.08 -14.77 0.79
CA GLU A 309 -4.40 -14.58 -0.49
C GLU A 309 -5.17 -13.65 -1.43
N ASN A 310 -4.45 -12.73 -2.09
CA ASN A 310 -4.97 -11.73 -3.03
C ASN A 310 -6.06 -10.81 -2.45
N GLN A 311 -6.08 -10.61 -1.12
CA GLN A 311 -6.98 -9.69 -0.44
C GLN A 311 -6.23 -8.81 0.54
N ALA A 312 -6.67 -7.56 0.71
CA ALA A 312 -6.15 -6.67 1.74
C ALA A 312 -6.63 -7.07 3.15
N PRO A 313 -7.91 -7.43 3.40
CA PRO A 313 -8.37 -7.88 4.72
C PRO A 313 -7.65 -9.15 5.19
N THR A 314 -7.46 -9.25 6.52
CA THR A 314 -6.97 -10.45 7.21
C THR A 314 -8.11 -11.17 7.93
N ARG A 315 -7.81 -12.30 8.56
CA ARG A 315 -8.72 -13.03 9.45
C ARG A 315 -8.20 -12.97 10.87
N LYS A 316 -9.13 -12.91 11.85
CA LYS A 316 -8.82 -13.24 13.23
C LYS A 316 -8.73 -14.76 13.34
N ALA A 317 -7.58 -15.25 13.75
CA ALA A 317 -7.33 -16.65 14.03
C ALA A 317 -6.76 -16.83 15.44
N GLU A 318 -6.75 -18.05 15.91
CA GLU A 318 -6.15 -18.45 17.17
C GLU A 318 -5.38 -19.75 16.98
N ALA A 319 -4.29 -19.93 17.71
CA ALA A 319 -3.51 -21.15 17.72
C ALA A 319 -3.06 -21.47 19.14
N ARG A 320 -3.03 -22.76 19.46
CA ARG A 320 -2.42 -23.26 20.69
C ARG A 320 -0.96 -23.53 20.45
N LEU A 321 -0.09 -22.73 21.05
CA LEU A 321 1.35 -22.75 20.83
C LEU A 321 2.08 -23.28 22.06
N ALA A 322 3.14 -24.05 21.82
CA ALA A 322 4.01 -24.61 22.85
C ALA A 322 4.86 -23.52 23.51
N VAL A 323 5.15 -23.70 24.79
CA VAL A 323 6.09 -22.89 25.55
C VAL A 323 7.38 -23.69 25.78
N VAL A 324 8.49 -23.19 25.28
CA VAL A 324 9.81 -23.80 25.45
C VAL A 324 10.73 -22.80 26.16
N SER A 325 11.30 -23.21 27.27
CA SER A 325 12.16 -22.36 28.08
C SER A 325 11.54 -21.00 28.47
N GLY A 326 10.23 -20.97 28.70
CA GLY A 326 9.48 -19.75 29.07
C GLY A 326 9.13 -18.84 27.89
N LEU A 327 9.37 -19.25 26.65
CA LEU A 327 9.06 -18.54 25.43
C LEU A 327 8.01 -19.28 24.61
N VAL A 328 7.13 -18.53 23.96
CA VAL A 328 6.15 -19.09 23.02
C VAL A 328 6.82 -19.21 21.65
N GLU A 329 6.80 -20.41 21.10
CA GLU A 329 7.46 -20.71 19.82
C GLU A 329 6.48 -20.69 18.64
N SER A 330 7.01 -20.45 17.43
CA SER A 330 6.28 -20.67 16.18
C SER A 330 5.97 -22.14 15.98
N ASP A 331 4.94 -22.43 15.18
CA ASP A 331 4.54 -23.80 14.87
C ASP A 331 4.29 -23.94 13.35
N VAL A 332 5.26 -24.46 12.65
CA VAL A 332 5.20 -24.64 11.18
C VAL A 332 4.17 -25.66 10.74
N GLU A 333 3.83 -26.64 11.59
CA GLU A 333 2.79 -27.65 11.29
C GLU A 333 1.40 -27.02 11.31
N GLN A 334 1.19 -26.01 12.17
CA GLN A 334 -0.04 -25.20 12.21
C GLN A 334 0.00 -24.00 11.27
N ASP A 335 1.07 -23.82 10.46
CA ASP A 335 1.31 -22.63 9.63
C ASP A 335 1.33 -21.35 10.47
N VAL A 336 1.98 -21.36 11.64
CA VAL A 336 2.12 -20.20 12.52
C VAL A 336 3.58 -19.77 12.61
N ALA A 337 3.87 -18.55 12.16
CA ALA A 337 5.18 -17.91 12.25
C ALA A 337 5.15 -16.74 13.25
N HIS A 338 6.32 -16.35 13.73
CA HIS A 338 6.50 -15.06 14.41
C HIS A 338 6.29 -13.92 13.44
N ILE A 339 5.69 -12.82 13.91
CA ILE A 339 5.68 -11.53 13.25
C ILE A 339 6.14 -10.46 14.23
N ALA A 340 6.97 -9.56 13.78
CA ALA A 340 7.44 -8.43 14.58
C ALA A 340 7.37 -7.12 13.82
N LEU A 341 7.11 -6.04 14.53
CA LEU A 341 7.24 -4.68 14.02
C LEU A 341 8.34 -3.96 14.81
N VAL A 342 9.41 -3.56 14.10
CA VAL A 342 10.60 -2.92 14.65
C VAL A 342 10.55 -1.42 14.37
N GLU A 343 10.61 -0.61 15.42
CA GLU A 343 10.67 0.85 15.30
C GLU A 343 11.98 1.29 14.61
N ARG A 344 11.85 2.06 13.50
CA ARG A 344 12.99 2.50 12.70
C ARG A 344 13.08 4.00 12.44
N HIS A 345 12.19 4.80 13.02
CA HIS A 345 12.14 6.23 12.76
C HIS A 345 12.89 7.07 13.81
N ARG A 346 12.77 6.69 15.07
CA ARG A 346 13.25 7.48 16.23
C ARG A 346 14.34 6.78 17.05
N ALA A 347 14.75 5.59 16.62
CA ALA A 347 15.76 4.78 17.33
C ALA A 347 15.38 4.51 18.80
N THR A 348 14.12 4.26 19.10
CA THR A 348 13.65 3.95 20.46
C THR A 348 14.14 2.57 20.92
N GLY A 349 14.31 1.65 19.96
CA GLY A 349 14.62 0.25 20.19
C GLY A 349 13.37 -0.59 20.46
N GLY A 350 12.17 -0.06 20.20
CA GLY A 350 10.90 -0.78 20.33
C GLY A 350 10.76 -1.91 19.31
N VAL A 351 10.34 -3.09 19.79
CA VAL A 351 9.96 -4.25 18.98
C VAL A 351 8.65 -4.79 19.52
N THR A 352 7.63 -4.85 18.68
CA THR A 352 6.35 -5.47 19.00
C THR A 352 6.28 -6.84 18.35
N ASN A 353 6.02 -7.88 19.12
CA ASN A 353 5.96 -9.28 18.68
C ASN A 353 4.55 -9.83 18.72
N ALA A 354 4.19 -10.66 17.71
CA ALA A 354 2.91 -11.37 17.61
C ALA A 354 3.07 -12.65 16.75
N PHE A 355 1.96 -13.22 16.29
CA PHE A 355 1.93 -14.40 15.43
C PHE A 355 1.09 -14.17 14.17
N VAL A 356 1.50 -14.83 13.07
CA VAL A 356 0.85 -14.75 11.76
C VAL A 356 0.75 -16.13 11.13
N SER A 357 -0.27 -16.38 10.33
CA SER A 357 -0.46 -17.60 9.53
C SER A 357 -0.80 -17.26 8.08
N GLY A 358 -0.59 -18.21 7.18
CA GLY A 358 -0.88 -18.11 5.76
C GLY A 358 0.35 -18.06 4.87
N PHE A 359 1.56 -17.96 5.44
CA PHE A 359 2.81 -18.00 4.67
C PHE A 359 3.29 -19.39 4.32
N ARG A 360 2.91 -20.39 5.13
CA ARG A 360 3.28 -21.81 4.96
C ARG A 360 4.79 -22.05 4.86
N TYR A 361 5.57 -21.26 5.60
CA TYR A 361 7.02 -21.46 5.63
C TYR A 361 7.39 -22.82 6.19
N GLU A 362 8.35 -23.46 5.51
CA GLU A 362 9.01 -24.68 5.93
C GLU A 362 10.47 -24.38 6.30
N GLY A 363 10.95 -24.96 7.38
CA GLY A 363 12.32 -24.77 7.85
C GLY A 363 12.55 -23.39 8.52
N ARG A 364 13.83 -23.06 8.69
CA ARG A 364 14.28 -21.85 9.41
C ARG A 364 14.44 -20.69 8.43
N CYS A 365 13.52 -19.75 8.44
CA CYS A 365 13.59 -18.60 7.53
C CYS A 365 12.97 -17.33 8.13
N ALA A 366 13.25 -16.19 7.50
CA ALA A 366 12.61 -14.91 7.80
C ALA A 366 12.57 -13.97 6.58
N LEU A 367 11.47 -13.26 6.44
CA LEU A 367 11.28 -12.13 5.53
C LEU A 367 11.25 -10.85 6.36
N ALA A 368 12.05 -9.85 5.99
CA ALA A 368 11.96 -8.52 6.55
C ALA A 368 11.71 -7.48 5.46
N SER A 369 10.95 -6.43 5.79
CA SER A 369 10.67 -5.31 4.90
C SER A 369 10.59 -3.99 5.66
N THR A 370 11.12 -2.92 5.09
CA THR A 370 10.87 -1.55 5.56
C THR A 370 9.65 -0.91 4.89
N VAL A 371 9.03 -1.62 3.94
CA VAL A 371 7.69 -1.29 3.42
C VAL A 371 6.67 -2.02 4.29
N ALA A 372 6.01 -1.28 5.17
CA ALA A 372 5.01 -1.79 6.11
C ALA A 372 3.92 -0.72 6.29
N HIS A 373 2.87 -0.86 5.53
CA HIS A 373 1.79 0.13 5.44
C HIS A 373 1.09 0.38 6.79
N ASP A 374 0.81 1.65 7.17
CA ASP A 374 1.32 2.88 6.55
C ASP A 374 2.41 3.51 7.41
N SER A 375 2.59 3.06 8.64
CA SER A 375 3.60 3.60 9.55
C SER A 375 5.04 3.40 9.05
N HIS A 376 5.22 2.46 8.13
CA HIS A 376 6.50 2.08 7.54
C HIS A 376 7.62 1.84 8.56
N HIS A 377 7.25 1.24 9.69
CA HIS A 377 8.22 0.55 10.55
C HIS A 377 8.79 -0.66 9.81
N MET A 378 9.81 -1.30 10.34
CA MET A 378 10.32 -2.53 9.74
C MET A 378 9.47 -3.72 10.22
N ILE A 379 8.83 -4.42 9.28
CA ILE A 379 8.05 -5.63 9.56
C ILE A 379 8.89 -6.86 9.27
N VAL A 380 8.86 -7.85 10.17
CA VAL A 380 9.63 -9.10 10.06
C VAL A 380 8.72 -10.28 10.34
N VAL A 381 8.67 -11.24 9.43
CA VAL A 381 7.94 -12.52 9.62
C VAL A 381 8.93 -13.67 9.47
N GLY A 382 8.95 -14.59 10.42
CA GLY A 382 9.87 -15.73 10.36
C GLY A 382 9.50 -16.88 11.28
N THR A 383 10.02 -18.04 10.97
CA THR A 383 9.92 -19.24 11.79
C THR A 383 11.10 -19.41 12.75
N ASP A 384 12.11 -18.52 12.61
CA ASP A 384 13.37 -18.61 13.35
C ASP A 384 13.87 -17.22 13.73
N ARG A 385 14.03 -16.97 15.02
CA ARG A 385 14.37 -15.66 15.57
C ARG A 385 15.78 -15.17 15.19
N GLU A 386 16.74 -16.10 14.94
CA GLU A 386 18.07 -15.74 14.48
C GLU A 386 18.02 -15.17 13.05
N ASN A 387 17.28 -15.85 12.14
CA ASN A 387 17.08 -15.33 10.79
C ASN A 387 16.29 -14.00 10.78
N MET A 388 15.35 -13.80 11.72
CA MET A 388 14.65 -12.51 11.88
C MET A 388 15.64 -11.39 12.24
N ALA A 389 16.55 -11.64 13.16
CA ALA A 389 17.58 -10.66 13.56
C ALA A 389 18.55 -10.36 12.40
N LEU A 390 19.03 -11.37 11.69
CA LEU A 390 19.89 -11.21 10.51
C LEU A 390 19.21 -10.37 9.43
N ALA A 391 17.96 -10.67 9.12
CA ALA A 391 17.18 -9.95 8.11
C ALA A 391 16.97 -8.47 8.49
N ALA A 392 16.59 -8.19 9.73
CA ALA A 392 16.40 -6.83 10.22
C ALA A 392 17.68 -6.01 10.18
N ASN A 393 18.80 -6.57 10.66
CA ASN A 393 20.10 -5.91 10.67
C ASN A 393 20.64 -5.66 9.25
N ARG A 394 20.34 -6.57 8.31
CA ARG A 394 20.70 -6.39 6.90
C ARG A 394 19.98 -5.18 6.29
N LEU A 395 18.68 -5.03 6.53
CA LEU A 395 17.94 -3.87 6.05
C LEU A 395 18.42 -2.55 6.66
N ARG A 396 18.82 -2.56 7.94
CA ARG A 396 19.48 -1.42 8.55
C ARG A 396 20.76 -1.05 7.81
N ALA A 397 21.59 -2.03 7.48
CA ALA A 397 22.89 -1.82 6.84
C ALA A 397 22.78 -1.24 5.41
N VAL A 398 21.73 -1.61 4.65
CA VAL A 398 21.50 -1.14 3.26
C VAL A 398 20.59 0.09 3.18
N GLY A 399 20.05 0.57 4.30
CA GLY A 399 19.17 1.74 4.34
C GLY A 399 17.70 1.43 4.02
N GLY A 400 17.29 0.17 4.03
CA GLY A 400 15.94 -0.31 3.81
C GLY A 400 15.77 -1.20 2.60
N GLY A 401 14.59 -1.79 2.46
CA GLY A 401 14.26 -2.70 1.37
C GLY A 401 13.46 -3.92 1.82
N VAL A 402 13.61 -5.01 1.07
CA VAL A 402 13.02 -6.32 1.38
C VAL A 402 14.11 -7.38 1.29
N VAL A 403 14.24 -8.23 2.30
CA VAL A 403 15.25 -9.27 2.36
C VAL A 403 14.68 -10.58 2.87
N PHE A 404 15.12 -11.69 2.29
CA PHE A 404 14.77 -13.04 2.73
C PHE A 404 16.01 -13.82 3.14
N TYR A 405 15.98 -14.35 4.36
CA TYR A 405 16.98 -15.22 4.93
C TYR A 405 16.44 -16.65 5.10
N ALA A 406 17.26 -17.64 4.84
CA ALA A 406 16.99 -19.02 5.20
C ALA A 406 18.29 -19.71 5.63
N ASP A 407 18.24 -20.49 6.72
CA ASP A 407 19.37 -21.24 7.28
C ASP A 407 20.61 -20.34 7.55
N GLY A 408 20.40 -19.15 8.08
CA GLY A 408 21.45 -18.17 8.40
C GLY A 408 22.09 -17.49 7.18
N GLN A 409 21.52 -17.64 5.99
CA GLN A 409 22.05 -17.07 4.75
C GLN A 409 21.05 -16.13 4.08
N GLU A 410 21.53 -14.99 3.58
CA GLU A 410 20.77 -14.14 2.67
C GLU A 410 20.50 -14.89 1.36
N LYS A 411 19.24 -15.04 1.00
CA LYS A 411 18.83 -15.71 -0.24
C LYS A 411 18.41 -14.73 -1.33
N ALA A 412 17.85 -13.57 -0.94
CA ALA A 412 17.49 -12.51 -1.87
C ALA A 412 17.37 -11.17 -1.12
N LEU A 413 17.69 -10.09 -1.81
CA LEU A 413 17.61 -8.72 -1.31
C LEU A 413 17.14 -7.77 -2.41
N VAL A 414 16.22 -6.88 -2.07
CA VAL A 414 15.80 -5.72 -2.87
C VAL A 414 16.12 -4.47 -2.06
N GLU A 415 17.16 -3.74 -2.40
CA GLU A 415 17.57 -2.52 -1.70
C GLU A 415 16.61 -1.36 -2.05
N MET A 416 16.20 -0.63 -1.02
CA MET A 416 15.36 0.56 -1.14
C MET A 416 15.91 1.68 -0.28
N PRO A 417 17.03 2.30 -0.67
CA PRO A 417 17.74 3.28 0.18
C PRO A 417 17.02 4.63 0.27
N ILE A 418 16.09 4.95 -0.63
CA ILE A 418 15.35 6.22 -0.61
C ILE A 418 14.16 6.10 0.34
N ALA A 419 14.21 6.82 1.44
CA ALA A 419 13.27 6.77 2.56
C ALA A 419 13.12 5.38 3.21
N GLY A 420 13.97 4.40 2.83
CA GLY A 420 13.79 2.99 3.16
C GLY A 420 12.61 2.34 2.40
N LEU A 421 12.15 2.93 1.30
CA LEU A 421 10.88 2.60 0.64
C LEU A 421 10.98 2.50 -0.88
N MET A 422 12.01 3.10 -1.48
CA MET A 422 12.16 3.18 -2.93
C MET A 422 13.60 2.84 -3.33
N SER A 423 13.73 2.08 -4.42
CA SER A 423 15.01 1.81 -5.05
C SER A 423 15.40 2.96 -5.98
N ASP A 424 16.68 3.23 -6.09
CA ASP A 424 17.28 4.13 -7.09
C ASP A 424 17.83 3.37 -8.32
N GLU A 425 17.56 2.07 -8.37
CA GLU A 425 17.86 1.24 -9.54
C GLU A 425 16.76 1.30 -10.60
N ARG A 426 17.09 0.90 -11.83
CA ARG A 426 16.10 0.77 -12.91
C ARG A 426 15.05 -0.29 -12.56
N ALA A 427 13.82 -0.06 -13.03
CA ALA A 427 12.69 -0.94 -12.73
C ALA A 427 12.93 -2.40 -13.15
N GLU A 428 13.66 -2.65 -14.23
CA GLU A 428 13.97 -3.99 -14.71
C GLU A 428 14.87 -4.74 -13.71
N ILE A 429 15.89 -4.06 -13.15
CA ILE A 429 16.78 -4.65 -12.13
C ILE A 429 16.00 -4.95 -10.85
N VAL A 430 15.16 -4.01 -10.42
CA VAL A 430 14.30 -4.22 -9.25
C VAL A 430 13.32 -5.38 -9.47
N ALA A 431 12.79 -5.53 -10.69
CA ALA A 431 11.90 -6.65 -11.05
C ALA A 431 12.62 -8.01 -10.98
N GLU A 432 13.86 -8.09 -11.46
CA GLU A 432 14.69 -9.30 -11.35
C GLU A 432 14.95 -9.66 -9.88
N LYS A 433 15.34 -8.68 -9.04
CA LYS A 433 15.56 -8.88 -7.61
C LYS A 433 14.27 -9.32 -6.89
N ALA A 434 13.13 -8.70 -7.22
CA ALA A 434 11.83 -9.06 -6.65
C ALA A 434 11.39 -10.48 -7.08
N THR A 435 11.68 -10.88 -8.30
CA THR A 435 11.45 -12.26 -8.78
C THR A 435 12.29 -13.25 -7.99
N ALA A 436 13.57 -12.98 -7.81
CA ALA A 436 14.47 -13.82 -7.02
C ALA A 436 14.01 -13.91 -5.55
N LEU A 437 13.47 -12.83 -4.98
CA LEU A 437 12.87 -12.82 -3.64
C LEU A 437 11.68 -13.78 -3.54
N LEU A 438 10.71 -13.68 -4.46
CA LEU A 438 9.55 -14.58 -4.49
C LEU A 438 9.95 -16.05 -4.69
N GLU A 439 10.95 -16.31 -5.53
CA GLU A 439 11.47 -17.66 -5.72
C GLU A 439 12.13 -18.22 -4.46
N ALA A 440 12.90 -17.39 -3.74
CA ALA A 440 13.50 -17.80 -2.48
C ALA A 440 12.44 -18.14 -1.43
N MET A 441 11.38 -17.35 -1.33
CA MET A 441 10.24 -17.62 -0.46
C MET A 441 9.50 -18.91 -0.84
N ARG A 442 9.28 -19.15 -2.13
CA ARG A 442 8.67 -20.42 -2.62
C ARG A 442 9.49 -21.64 -2.27
N ARG A 443 10.82 -21.57 -2.36
CA ARG A 443 11.73 -22.66 -1.96
C ARG A 443 11.66 -22.96 -0.47
N SER A 444 11.17 -22.04 0.33
CA SER A 444 10.94 -22.19 1.77
C SER A 444 9.47 -22.48 2.11
N GLY A 445 8.67 -22.95 1.15
CA GLY A 445 7.28 -23.42 1.34
C GLY A 445 6.20 -22.36 1.04
N CYS A 446 6.54 -21.08 0.91
CA CYS A 446 5.54 -20.03 0.70
C CYS A 446 4.91 -20.12 -0.70
N THR A 447 3.59 -20.33 -0.75
CA THR A 447 2.83 -20.45 -2.00
C THR A 447 2.03 -19.21 -2.38
N LEU A 448 2.05 -18.16 -1.54
CA LEU A 448 1.32 -16.94 -1.80
C LEU A 448 1.78 -16.29 -3.12
N ASN A 449 0.84 -15.82 -3.92
CA ASN A 449 1.08 -15.23 -5.23
C ASN A 449 2.04 -14.01 -5.15
N ASN A 450 1.73 -13.06 -4.26
CA ASN A 450 2.53 -11.84 -4.02
C ASN A 450 2.87 -11.73 -2.54
N ALA A 451 3.68 -12.68 -2.05
CA ALA A 451 3.93 -12.87 -0.62
C ALA A 451 4.47 -11.61 0.09
N TYR A 452 5.42 -10.88 -0.51
CA TYR A 452 5.96 -9.68 0.14
C TYR A 452 4.99 -8.50 0.12
N MET A 453 4.04 -8.43 -0.83
CA MET A 453 2.94 -7.44 -0.79
C MET A 453 1.96 -7.77 0.33
N GLN A 454 1.57 -9.05 0.47
CA GLN A 454 0.74 -9.49 1.59
C GLN A 454 1.41 -9.21 2.95
N HIS A 455 2.73 -9.42 3.02
CA HIS A 455 3.53 -9.13 4.20
C HIS A 455 3.50 -7.64 4.58
N SER A 456 3.66 -6.74 3.61
CA SER A 456 3.70 -5.29 3.86
C SER A 456 2.40 -4.71 4.41
N LEU A 457 1.27 -5.37 4.14
CA LEU A 457 -0.05 -4.93 4.61
C LEU A 457 -0.39 -5.34 6.04
N LEU A 458 0.38 -6.25 6.65
CA LEU A 458 0.04 -6.77 7.98
C LEU A 458 0.12 -5.72 9.09
N ALA A 459 0.77 -4.59 8.82
CA ALA A 459 0.83 -3.43 9.71
C ALA A 459 -0.25 -2.35 9.43
N LEU A 460 -1.13 -2.55 8.44
CA LEU A 460 -2.10 -1.54 8.02
C LEU A 460 -3.35 -1.57 8.90
N VAL A 461 -3.31 -0.82 10.00
CA VAL A 461 -4.29 -0.84 11.09
C VAL A 461 -5.64 -0.16 10.79
N VAL A 462 -5.90 0.17 9.53
CA VAL A 462 -7.18 0.70 9.04
C VAL A 462 -7.96 -0.29 8.19
N ILE A 463 -7.34 -1.40 7.78
CA ILE A 463 -8.02 -2.47 7.03
C ILE A 463 -8.27 -3.68 7.94
N PRO A 464 -9.53 -4.17 8.11
CA PRO A 464 -9.88 -5.32 8.95
C PRO A 464 -9.10 -6.61 8.59
N SER A 465 -9.00 -7.59 9.51
CA SER A 465 -9.58 -7.56 10.86
C SER A 465 -8.54 -7.44 11.96
N LEU A 466 -7.42 -8.22 11.94
CA LEU A 466 -6.38 -8.22 12.97
C LEU A 466 -5.05 -7.78 12.35
N ARG A 467 -4.36 -6.85 13.01
CA ARG A 467 -3.11 -6.23 12.52
C ARG A 467 -2.09 -6.06 13.63
N ILE A 468 -0.83 -5.81 13.26
CA ILE A 468 0.23 -5.44 14.19
C ILE A 468 0.60 -3.96 14.00
N SER A 469 0.81 -3.24 15.10
CA SER A 469 1.44 -1.91 15.09
C SER A 469 2.60 -1.86 16.09
N ASP A 470 3.32 -0.74 16.12
CA ASP A 470 4.31 -0.46 17.16
C ASP A 470 3.70 -0.36 18.57
N GLN A 471 2.36 -0.21 18.65
CA GLN A 471 1.60 -0.15 19.91
C GLN A 471 1.10 -1.52 20.39
N GLY A 472 1.14 -2.55 19.53
CA GLY A 472 0.68 -3.90 19.84
C GLY A 472 -0.19 -4.53 18.76
N LEU A 473 -0.91 -5.58 19.13
CA LEU A 473 -1.87 -6.25 18.26
C LEU A 473 -3.18 -5.43 18.24
N ILE A 474 -3.68 -5.11 17.06
CA ILE A 474 -4.83 -4.23 16.84
C ILE A 474 -5.99 -5.02 16.24
N ASP A 475 -7.13 -5.01 16.93
CA ASP A 475 -8.41 -5.40 16.37
C ASP A 475 -9.01 -4.20 15.63
N VAL A 476 -8.93 -4.22 14.31
CA VAL A 476 -9.38 -3.10 13.47
C VAL A 476 -10.90 -3.01 13.42
N ASP A 477 -11.63 -4.11 13.54
CA ASP A 477 -13.11 -4.07 13.56
C ASP A 477 -13.65 -3.26 14.76
N SER A 478 -12.91 -3.25 15.86
CA SER A 478 -13.26 -2.47 17.07
C SER A 478 -12.36 -1.26 17.31
N PHE A 479 -11.37 -1.00 16.44
CA PHE A 479 -10.34 0.04 16.58
C PHE A 479 -9.71 0.06 17.97
N ARG A 480 -9.26 -1.11 18.45
CA ARG A 480 -8.68 -1.25 19.79
C ARG A 480 -7.47 -2.18 19.80
N LYS A 481 -6.54 -1.87 20.71
CA LYS A 481 -5.48 -2.78 21.08
C LYS A 481 -6.06 -3.99 21.82
N VAL A 482 -5.61 -5.18 21.46
CA VAL A 482 -6.01 -6.43 22.09
C VAL A 482 -4.80 -7.19 22.65
N PRO A 483 -4.94 -7.97 23.74
CA PRO A 483 -3.86 -8.79 24.25
C PRO A 483 -3.48 -9.88 23.25
N LEU A 484 -2.21 -10.28 23.25
CA LEU A 484 -1.70 -11.34 22.35
C LEU A 484 -2.29 -12.71 22.72
N PHE A 485 -2.40 -12.99 24.01
CA PHE A 485 -2.96 -14.26 24.49
C PHE A 485 -4.46 -14.14 24.78
N VAL A 486 -5.17 -15.21 24.48
CA VAL A 486 -6.57 -15.38 24.87
C VAL A 486 -6.57 -15.91 26.30
N GLU A 487 -7.34 -15.27 27.17
CA GLU A 487 -7.55 -15.81 28.51
C GLU A 487 -8.35 -17.12 28.38
N ASP A 488 -7.83 -18.21 28.91
CA ASP A 488 -8.60 -19.45 29.00
C ASP A 488 -9.82 -19.19 29.90
N GLU A 489 -11.03 -19.40 29.38
CA GLU A 489 -12.27 -19.34 30.16
C GLU A 489 -12.32 -20.54 31.16
N THR A 490 -11.29 -20.66 31.98
CA THR A 490 -11.25 -21.68 33.06
C THR A 490 -10.91 -21.01 34.38
N GLY A 491 -11.94 -20.57 35.02
CA GLY A 491 -11.97 -20.14 36.41
C GLY A 491 -13.38 -20.29 36.98
#